data_b5ea559320e7c5d3608e643e8f6d5e2e
#
_entry.id   b5ea559320e7c5d3608e643e8f6d5e2e
#
_cell.length_a   1.000
_cell.length_b   1.000
_cell.length_c   1.000
_cell.angle_alpha   90.00
_cell.angle_beta   90.00
_cell.angle_gamma   90.00
#
_symmetry.space_group_name_H-M   'P 1'
#
loop_
_entity.id
_entity.type
_entity.pdbx_description
1 polymer ?
#
loop_
_entity_poly.entity_id
_entity_poly.type
_entity_poly.pdbx_seq_one_letter_code
_entity_poly.pdbx_strand_id
1 'polypeptide(L)'
;MEHIITRRRGFRKLLAFLLCMASILGLLPAQAFAMSVGQTASSWLGDQYVGSDGNHYRAPAPYTYLAYHADGTIDVHTSSGGNAYRHYMLTDSDGISHQVYCVESGIPYHTSENTYVSESGTNSQYLNLLPAEARRGITLTAIYGWKPGATLPVSGINEDDYKMATQIILWEYQQQLRSDPYSRHGNGHADADQYFSVIAGRPAEKAYDWILAQVASHSTVPSFTSSKKSEAPELELKWDVEKKVYTLTVTDTNNLKIDLEALKGSGVSVTRNGNEYTFTSRQMMMDPVLFEFRKNIPVANDMLIWGRPGYQTMMTGASDPVSFFVKIKTETYGTAKLVKTSEDGIVSGITFHISGTDILGNEVNEEVT
;
A
#
# COMPACT_ATOMS: atom_id res chain seq x y z
N MET A 1 -40.88 51.55 6.40
CA MET A 1 -40.88 50.11 6.00
C MET A 1 -39.63 49.69 5.23
N GLU A 2 -38.91 50.55 4.56
CA GLU A 2 -37.69 50.19 3.77
C GLU A 2 -36.46 49.84 4.61
N HIS A 3 -36.30 50.42 5.80
CA HIS A 3 -35.11 50.14 6.69
C HIS A 3 -35.10 48.74 7.27
N ILE A 4 -36.22 48.01 7.34
CA ILE A 4 -36.29 46.66 7.90
C ILE A 4 -35.93 45.60 6.79
N ILE A 5 -36.22 45.92 5.55
CA ILE A 5 -35.96 45.00 4.42
C ILE A 5 -34.48 44.96 4.07
N THR A 6 -33.78 46.08 4.16
CA THR A 6 -32.31 46.13 3.90
C THR A 6 -31.51 45.38 4.95
N ARG A 7 -31.92 45.44 6.24
CA ARG A 7 -31.25 44.68 7.33
C ARG A 7 -31.39 43.16 7.20
N ARG A 8 -32.58 42.69 6.73
CA ARG A 8 -32.79 41.26 6.48
C ARG A 8 -32.01 40.74 5.26
N ARG A 9 -31.77 41.54 4.23
CA ARG A 9 -30.94 41.16 3.07
C ARG A 9 -29.45 41.09 3.41
N GLY A 10 -28.96 41.98 4.25
CA GLY A 10 -27.58 41.96 4.75
C GLY A 10 -27.32 40.74 5.61
N PHE A 11 -28.21 40.39 6.53
CA PHE A 11 -28.10 39.22 7.40
C PHE A 11 -28.14 37.89 6.61
N ARG A 12 -28.99 37.77 5.61
CA ARG A 12 -29.03 36.60 4.73
C ARG A 12 -27.75 36.43 3.90
N LYS A 13 -27.13 37.52 3.43
CA LYS A 13 -25.85 37.48 2.72
C LYS A 13 -24.71 37.09 3.67
N LEU A 14 -24.69 37.61 4.88
CA LEU A 14 -23.71 37.26 5.92
C LEU A 14 -23.84 35.78 6.34
N LEU A 15 -25.09 35.31 6.53
CA LEU A 15 -25.36 33.91 6.88
C LEU A 15 -24.96 32.96 5.75
N ALA A 16 -25.25 33.32 4.48
CA ALA A 16 -24.83 32.54 3.32
C ALA A 16 -23.30 32.52 3.18
N PHE A 17 -22.63 33.64 3.43
CA PHE A 17 -21.16 33.71 3.44
C PHE A 17 -20.55 32.85 4.55
N LEU A 18 -21.10 32.90 5.77
CA LEU A 18 -20.67 32.06 6.88
C LEU A 18 -20.92 30.57 6.63
N LEU A 19 -22.05 30.22 6.02
CA LEU A 19 -22.33 28.84 5.60
C LEU A 19 -21.40 28.36 4.49
N CYS A 20 -21.07 29.19 3.49
CA CYS A 20 -20.07 28.88 2.49
C CYS A 20 -18.67 28.72 3.09
N MET A 21 -18.28 29.62 4.01
CA MET A 21 -17.00 29.51 4.72
C MET A 21 -16.95 28.23 5.59
N ALA A 22 -18.04 27.90 6.30
CA ALA A 22 -18.12 26.66 7.06
C ALA A 22 -18.09 25.42 6.16
N SER A 23 -18.71 25.48 4.98
CA SER A 23 -18.64 24.39 3.98
C SER A 23 -17.24 24.25 3.35
N ILE A 24 -16.54 25.36 3.10
CA ILE A 24 -15.16 25.36 2.60
C ILE A 24 -14.21 24.85 3.68
N LEU A 25 -14.38 25.25 4.95
CA LEU A 25 -13.61 24.75 6.08
C LEU A 25 -13.91 23.27 6.38
N GLY A 26 -15.13 22.79 6.11
CA GLY A 26 -15.50 21.37 6.24
C GLY A 26 -15.11 20.53 5.02
N LEU A 27 -14.76 21.15 3.87
CA LEU A 27 -14.24 20.52 2.66
C LEU A 27 -12.72 20.60 2.54
N LEU A 28 -12.04 21.38 3.40
CA LEU A 28 -10.62 21.18 3.57
C LEU A 28 -10.48 19.75 4.11
N PRO A 29 -9.84 18.83 3.37
CA PRO A 29 -9.43 17.59 3.99
C PRO A 29 -8.76 18.07 5.29
N ALA A 30 -9.13 17.49 6.43
CA ALA A 30 -8.27 17.58 7.58
C ALA A 30 -6.92 17.16 7.03
N GLN A 31 -6.06 18.12 6.72
CA GLN A 31 -4.66 17.86 6.52
C GLN A 31 -4.29 17.32 7.91
N ALA A 32 -4.37 16.01 8.04
CA ALA A 32 -3.61 15.34 9.05
C ALA A 32 -2.23 15.89 8.80
N PHE A 33 -1.75 16.76 9.72
CA PHE A 33 -0.41 17.30 9.64
C PHE A 33 0.48 16.07 9.52
N ALA A 34 0.98 15.85 8.32
CA ALA A 34 1.70 14.62 8.01
C ALA A 34 3.00 14.73 8.80
N MET A 35 3.16 13.86 9.78
CA MET A 35 4.45 13.71 10.43
C MET A 35 5.51 13.52 9.36
N SER A 36 6.64 14.20 9.47
CA SER A 36 7.70 14.20 8.47
C SER A 36 8.99 13.61 9.02
N VAL A 37 9.86 13.17 8.13
CA VAL A 37 11.19 12.67 8.47
C VAL A 37 12.01 13.77 9.15
N GLY A 38 12.73 13.41 10.21
CA GLY A 38 13.56 14.32 11.01
C GLY A 38 12.80 15.10 12.09
N GLN A 39 11.51 14.85 12.26
CA GLN A 39 10.71 15.44 13.31
C GLN A 39 11.05 14.82 14.66
N THR A 40 11.00 15.64 15.73
CA THR A 40 11.12 15.15 17.12
C THR A 40 9.73 15.02 17.75
N ALA A 41 9.61 14.10 18.71
CA ALA A 41 8.38 13.91 19.46
C ALA A 41 8.63 13.60 20.94
N SER A 42 7.70 14.06 21.77
CA SER A 42 7.58 13.69 23.17
C SER A 42 6.81 12.38 23.30
N SER A 43 7.24 11.50 24.19
CA SER A 43 6.66 10.17 24.37
C SER A 43 5.98 10.05 25.74
N TRP A 44 4.82 9.39 25.77
CA TRP A 44 4.09 9.11 26.99
C TRP A 44 3.22 7.86 26.87
N LEU A 45 2.78 7.32 28.02
CA LEU A 45 1.90 6.15 28.08
C LEU A 45 0.45 6.58 28.30
N GLY A 46 -0.41 6.20 27.38
CA GLY A 46 -1.85 6.37 27.53
C GLY A 46 -2.50 5.31 28.45
N ASP A 47 -3.80 5.13 28.31
CA ASP A 47 -4.56 4.16 29.08
C ASP A 47 -4.16 2.70 28.74
N GLN A 48 -4.58 1.78 29.60
CA GLN A 48 -4.39 0.35 29.33
C GLN A 48 -5.36 -0.14 28.25
N TYR A 49 -4.94 -1.06 27.42
CA TYR A 49 -5.81 -1.73 26.47
C TYR A 49 -6.87 -2.56 27.18
N VAL A 50 -8.14 -2.28 26.88
CA VAL A 50 -9.31 -3.00 27.43
C VAL A 50 -10.13 -3.57 26.27
N GLY A 51 -10.22 -4.89 26.21
CA GLY A 51 -11.02 -5.54 25.18
C GLY A 51 -12.53 -5.29 25.34
N SER A 52 -13.29 -5.57 24.32
CA SER A 52 -14.76 -5.52 24.36
C SER A 52 -15.36 -6.53 25.33
N ASP A 53 -14.56 -7.49 25.80
CA ASP A 53 -14.88 -8.43 26.89
C ASP A 53 -14.69 -7.82 28.29
N GLY A 54 -14.28 -6.56 28.39
CA GLY A 54 -14.02 -5.84 29.63
C GLY A 54 -12.71 -6.18 30.33
N ASN A 55 -11.86 -7.03 29.75
CA ASN A 55 -10.61 -7.46 30.36
C ASN A 55 -9.40 -6.72 29.77
N HIS A 56 -8.40 -6.43 30.61
CA HIS A 56 -7.14 -5.88 30.15
C HIS A 56 -6.33 -6.89 29.35
N TYR A 57 -5.63 -6.43 28.32
CA TYR A 57 -4.61 -7.20 27.63
C TYR A 57 -3.28 -7.11 28.39
N ARG A 58 -2.65 -8.26 28.62
CA ARG A 58 -1.41 -8.36 29.43
C ARG A 58 -0.33 -9.10 28.66
N ALA A 59 0.90 -8.69 28.86
CA ALA A 59 2.07 -9.38 28.30
C ALA A 59 2.12 -10.84 28.78
N PRO A 60 2.58 -11.78 27.94
CA PRO A 60 2.84 -13.17 28.38
C PRO A 60 3.79 -13.17 29.58
N ALA A 61 3.69 -14.17 30.43
CA ALA A 61 4.47 -14.24 31.65
C ALA A 61 5.00 -15.66 31.91
N PRO A 62 6.30 -15.91 31.69
CA PRO A 62 7.32 -15.05 31.07
C PRO A 62 7.20 -15.00 29.56
N TYR A 63 8.01 -14.16 28.90
CA TYR A 63 8.19 -14.21 27.46
C TYR A 63 9.64 -13.94 27.05
N THR A 64 10.06 -14.55 25.94
CA THR A 64 11.40 -14.37 25.36
C THR A 64 11.34 -13.45 24.16
N TYR A 65 12.35 -12.59 24.01
CA TYR A 65 12.43 -11.68 22.86
C TYR A 65 13.85 -11.60 22.31
N LEU A 66 13.92 -11.28 21.02
CA LEU A 66 15.15 -11.04 20.28
C LEU A 66 15.41 -9.54 20.22
N ALA A 67 16.60 -9.11 20.62
CA ALA A 67 17.09 -7.74 20.45
C ALA A 67 18.10 -7.72 19.29
N TYR A 68 17.85 -6.88 18.29
CA TYR A 68 18.66 -6.78 17.07
C TYR A 68 19.63 -5.62 17.20
N HIS A 69 20.90 -5.83 16.85
CA HIS A 69 21.97 -4.85 16.93
C HIS A 69 22.49 -4.46 15.54
N ALA A 70 22.99 -3.22 15.43
CA ALA A 70 23.49 -2.66 14.18
C ALA A 70 24.70 -3.41 13.59
N ASP A 71 25.43 -4.16 14.40
CA ASP A 71 26.53 -5.03 13.96
C ASP A 71 26.08 -6.40 13.43
N GLY A 72 24.75 -6.63 13.39
CA GLY A 72 24.13 -7.88 12.92
C GLY A 72 24.02 -8.96 14.00
N THR A 73 24.43 -8.69 15.24
CA THR A 73 24.23 -9.62 16.34
C THR A 73 22.81 -9.58 16.86
N ILE A 74 22.36 -10.68 17.46
CA ILE A 74 21.04 -10.82 18.07
C ILE A 74 21.23 -11.34 19.49
N ASP A 75 20.74 -10.59 20.47
CA ASP A 75 20.69 -11.02 21.86
C ASP A 75 19.32 -11.63 22.16
N VAL A 76 19.33 -12.64 23.03
CA VAL A 76 18.12 -13.33 23.50
C VAL A 76 17.89 -12.98 24.96
N HIS A 77 16.74 -12.41 25.25
CA HIS A 77 16.36 -11.99 26.59
C HIS A 77 15.06 -12.62 27.03
N THR A 78 14.86 -12.72 28.33
CA THR A 78 13.59 -13.15 28.93
C THR A 78 13.05 -12.06 29.84
N SER A 79 11.79 -11.71 29.67
CA SER A 79 11.04 -10.80 30.54
C SER A 79 10.12 -11.60 31.46
N SER A 80 9.93 -11.11 32.68
CA SER A 80 8.92 -11.67 33.60
C SER A 80 7.48 -11.50 33.10
N GLY A 81 7.23 -10.53 32.23
CA GLY A 81 5.92 -10.28 31.64
C GLY A 81 4.83 -9.89 32.64
N GLY A 82 3.57 -10.17 32.29
CA GLY A 82 2.39 -9.99 33.14
C GLY A 82 1.86 -8.57 33.26
N ASN A 83 2.60 -7.56 32.83
CA ASN A 83 2.15 -6.16 32.83
C ASN A 83 1.01 -5.95 31.80
N ALA A 84 0.05 -5.09 32.20
CA ALA A 84 -0.97 -4.66 31.26
C ALA A 84 -0.36 -3.81 30.14
N TYR A 85 -0.75 -4.10 28.89
CA TYR A 85 -0.36 -3.27 27.76
C TYR A 85 -1.03 -1.91 27.83
N ARG A 86 -0.33 -0.90 27.40
CA ARG A 86 -0.79 0.48 27.37
C ARG A 86 -0.63 1.07 25.98
N HIS A 87 -1.43 2.10 25.67
CA HIS A 87 -1.26 2.85 24.45
C HIS A 87 0.08 3.57 24.46
N TYR A 88 0.90 3.34 23.46
CA TYR A 88 2.12 4.10 23.21
C TYR A 88 1.75 5.35 22.43
N MET A 89 2.16 6.53 22.95
CA MET A 89 1.78 7.81 22.41
C MET A 89 3.01 8.68 22.14
N LEU A 90 3.03 9.32 20.98
CA LEU A 90 3.97 10.38 20.65
C LEU A 90 3.22 11.68 20.40
N THR A 91 3.72 12.77 20.96
CA THR A 91 3.24 14.13 20.68
C THR A 91 4.31 14.85 19.89
N ASP A 92 3.98 15.25 18.67
CA ASP A 92 4.91 15.92 17.76
C ASP A 92 5.16 17.38 18.13
N SER A 93 6.02 18.06 17.37
CA SER A 93 6.37 19.47 17.57
C SER A 93 5.19 20.44 17.44
N ASP A 94 4.11 20.00 16.76
CA ASP A 94 2.90 20.79 16.59
C ASP A 94 1.89 20.56 17.72
N GLY A 95 2.24 19.74 18.71
CA GLY A 95 1.42 19.39 19.86
C GLY A 95 0.34 18.35 19.57
N ILE A 96 0.40 17.68 18.41
CA ILE A 96 -0.56 16.65 18.02
C ILE A 96 -0.10 15.30 18.57
N SER A 97 -1.00 14.62 19.27
CA SER A 97 -0.72 13.30 19.83
C SER A 97 -1.14 12.20 18.87
N HIS A 98 -0.23 11.27 18.64
CA HIS A 98 -0.40 10.12 17.76
C HIS A 98 -0.24 8.84 18.56
N GLN A 99 -1.17 7.92 18.39
CA GLN A 99 -0.94 6.55 18.84
C GLN A 99 0.03 5.86 17.90
N VAL A 100 1.01 5.19 18.46
CA VAL A 100 2.09 4.52 17.73
C VAL A 100 2.14 3.04 18.09
N TYR A 101 2.76 2.24 17.23
CA TYR A 101 3.01 0.84 17.48
C TYR A 101 4.46 0.59 17.84
N CYS A 102 4.69 -0.32 18.77
CA CYS A 102 6.01 -0.83 19.07
C CYS A 102 6.42 -1.84 17.98
N VAL A 103 7.60 -1.65 17.40
CA VAL A 103 8.21 -2.61 16.47
C VAL A 103 9.49 -3.22 17.03
N GLU A 104 9.70 -3.09 18.34
CA GLU A 104 10.86 -3.61 19.06
C GLU A 104 10.44 -4.17 20.42
N SER A 105 9.76 -5.34 20.40
CA SER A 105 9.25 -5.99 21.60
C SER A 105 10.37 -6.29 22.61
N GLY A 106 10.05 -6.09 23.88
CA GLY A 106 10.95 -6.41 25.00
C GLY A 106 11.89 -5.27 25.42
N ILE A 107 12.15 -4.31 24.55
CA ILE A 107 12.93 -3.12 24.91
C ILE A 107 12.04 -2.13 25.68
N PRO A 108 12.53 -1.48 26.74
CA PRO A 108 11.71 -0.53 27.53
C PRO A 108 11.28 0.69 26.72
N TYR A 109 10.01 1.05 26.85
CA TYR A 109 9.51 2.34 26.36
C TYR A 109 9.94 3.46 27.30
N HIS A 110 10.44 4.55 26.76
CA HIS A 110 10.82 5.72 27.55
C HIS A 110 9.80 6.85 27.39
N THR A 111 9.34 7.37 28.52
CA THR A 111 8.52 8.59 28.54
C THR A 111 9.42 9.79 28.70
N SER A 112 9.42 10.72 27.76
CA SER A 112 10.31 11.88 27.76
C SER A 112 9.89 12.95 26.78
N GLU A 113 10.44 14.15 26.93
CA GLU A 113 10.20 15.27 26.03
C GLU A 113 11.16 15.24 24.83
N ASN A 114 10.60 15.39 23.61
CA ASN A 114 11.31 15.65 22.33
C ASN A 114 12.54 14.78 22.04
N THR A 115 12.51 13.53 22.43
CA THR A 115 13.69 12.66 22.31
C THR A 115 13.56 11.54 21.27
N TYR A 116 12.36 11.24 20.81
CA TYR A 116 12.15 10.37 19.66
C TYR A 116 12.34 11.17 18.38
N VAL A 117 13.06 10.59 17.41
CA VAL A 117 13.30 11.20 16.10
C VAL A 117 12.76 10.28 15.03
N SER A 118 12.05 10.85 14.05
CA SER A 118 11.45 10.10 12.95
C SER A 118 12.43 9.91 11.79
N GLU A 119 12.40 8.74 11.20
CA GLU A 119 13.03 8.39 9.93
C GLU A 119 12.02 7.75 8.96
N SER A 120 12.30 7.77 7.66
CA SER A 120 11.45 7.08 6.69
C SER A 120 11.49 5.58 6.93
N GLY A 121 10.32 4.93 6.93
CA GLY A 121 10.23 3.48 7.08
C GLY A 121 11.02 2.69 6.04
N THR A 122 11.12 3.20 4.81
CA THR A 122 11.90 2.57 3.73
C THR A 122 13.41 2.64 3.94
N ASN A 123 13.89 3.63 4.72
CA ASN A 123 15.30 3.85 5.01
C ASN A 123 15.63 3.68 6.48
N SER A 124 14.74 3.10 7.26
CA SER A 124 14.93 2.90 8.69
C SER A 124 16.14 2.01 8.98
N GLN A 125 17.04 2.53 9.82
CA GLN A 125 18.18 1.75 10.29
C GLN A 125 17.71 0.49 11.04
N TYR A 126 16.73 0.64 11.94
CA TYR A 126 16.19 -0.48 12.69
C TYR A 126 15.50 -1.53 11.82
N LEU A 127 14.55 -1.13 10.95
CA LEU A 127 13.87 -2.10 10.10
C LEU A 127 14.84 -2.85 9.18
N ASN A 128 15.94 -2.23 8.77
CA ASN A 128 16.96 -2.87 7.95
C ASN A 128 17.76 -3.96 8.68
N LEU A 129 17.68 -4.02 10.00
CA LEU A 129 18.26 -5.14 10.79
C LEU A 129 17.39 -6.40 10.71
N LEU A 130 16.09 -6.25 10.42
CA LEU A 130 15.15 -7.36 10.37
C LEU A 130 15.25 -8.11 9.04
N PRO A 131 14.93 -9.42 9.00
CA PRO A 131 14.77 -10.17 7.76
C PRO A 131 13.76 -9.51 6.80
N ALA A 132 13.92 -9.72 5.50
CA ALA A 132 13.07 -9.10 4.48
C ALA A 132 11.58 -9.48 4.64
N GLU A 133 11.31 -10.73 5.02
CA GLU A 133 9.97 -11.24 5.28
C GLU A 133 9.33 -10.54 6.48
N ALA A 134 10.09 -10.32 7.55
CA ALA A 134 9.62 -9.59 8.73
C ALA A 134 9.28 -8.13 8.38
N ARG A 135 10.17 -7.42 7.68
CA ARG A 135 9.91 -6.05 7.20
C ARG A 135 8.64 -5.98 6.36
N ARG A 136 8.51 -6.90 5.39
CA ARG A 136 7.33 -6.99 4.53
C ARG A 136 6.05 -7.21 5.36
N GLY A 137 6.08 -8.15 6.29
CA GLY A 137 4.94 -8.46 7.17
C GLY A 137 4.55 -7.29 8.05
N ILE A 138 5.51 -6.60 8.67
CA ILE A 138 5.29 -5.37 9.46
C ILE A 138 4.61 -4.30 8.60
N THR A 139 5.15 -4.04 7.41
CA THR A 139 4.63 -3.00 6.51
C THR A 139 3.22 -3.30 6.02
N LEU A 140 2.94 -4.55 5.64
CA LEU A 140 1.59 -4.98 5.24
C LEU A 140 0.61 -4.95 6.42
N THR A 141 1.05 -5.33 7.61
CA THR A 141 0.23 -5.24 8.82
C THR A 141 -0.16 -3.79 9.12
N ALA A 142 0.75 -2.83 8.93
CA ALA A 142 0.45 -1.41 9.10
C ALA A 142 -0.62 -0.89 8.13
N ILE A 143 -0.71 -1.46 6.91
CA ILE A 143 -1.76 -1.09 5.94
C ILE A 143 -3.15 -1.50 6.45
N TYR A 144 -3.28 -2.70 6.97
CA TYR A 144 -4.55 -3.31 7.35
C TYR A 144 -4.85 -3.25 8.84
N GLY A 145 -3.90 -2.92 9.67
CA GLY A 145 -4.06 -2.71 11.09
C GLY A 145 -4.86 -1.46 11.43
N TRP A 146 -5.14 -1.30 12.71
CA TRP A 146 -5.83 -0.11 13.20
C TRP A 146 -5.00 1.17 12.94
N LYS A 147 -5.69 2.21 12.54
CA LYS A 147 -5.19 3.58 12.39
C LYS A 147 -6.27 4.58 12.78
N PRO A 148 -5.94 5.82 13.16
CA PRO A 148 -6.93 6.83 13.51
C PRO A 148 -8.02 6.96 12.44
N GLY A 149 -9.29 6.91 12.86
CA GLY A 149 -10.44 6.97 11.97
C GLY A 149 -10.77 5.67 11.22
N ALA A 150 -10.06 4.57 11.48
CA ALA A 150 -10.40 3.28 10.89
C ALA A 150 -11.75 2.77 11.40
N THR A 151 -12.56 2.27 10.48
CA THR A 151 -13.78 1.51 10.83
C THR A 151 -13.39 0.14 11.38
N LEU A 152 -14.12 -0.35 12.37
CA LEU A 152 -13.91 -1.70 12.89
C LEU A 152 -14.20 -2.73 11.79
N PRO A 153 -13.26 -3.63 11.47
CA PRO A 153 -13.36 -4.51 10.31
C PRO A 153 -14.36 -5.66 10.51
N VAL A 154 -14.66 -6.01 11.76
CA VAL A 154 -15.55 -7.11 12.13
C VAL A 154 -16.44 -6.72 13.31
N SER A 155 -17.56 -7.38 13.47
CA SER A 155 -18.46 -7.13 14.59
C SER A 155 -17.98 -7.76 15.89
N GLY A 156 -18.37 -7.16 17.04
CA GLY A 156 -18.09 -7.70 18.39
C GLY A 156 -16.66 -7.50 18.84
N ILE A 157 -16.02 -6.44 18.35
CA ILE A 157 -14.74 -5.91 18.81
C ILE A 157 -14.87 -4.42 19.11
N ASN A 158 -13.94 -3.86 19.88
CA ASN A 158 -13.75 -2.44 20.04
C ASN A 158 -12.40 -1.99 19.39
N GLU A 159 -12.07 -0.71 19.51
CA GLU A 159 -10.81 -0.18 18.97
C GLU A 159 -9.58 -0.82 19.60
N ASP A 160 -9.62 -1.08 20.92
CA ASP A 160 -8.49 -1.69 21.63
C ASP A 160 -8.27 -3.14 21.23
N ASP A 161 -9.31 -3.88 20.91
CA ASP A 161 -9.21 -5.21 20.30
C ASP A 161 -8.46 -5.13 18.96
N TYR A 162 -8.83 -4.16 18.11
CA TYR A 162 -8.21 -4.00 16.80
C TYR A 162 -6.76 -3.53 16.90
N LYS A 163 -6.48 -2.59 17.79
CA LYS A 163 -5.12 -2.12 18.09
C LYS A 163 -4.24 -3.25 18.61
N MET A 164 -4.77 -4.05 19.55
CA MET A 164 -4.03 -5.15 20.15
C MET A 164 -3.72 -6.25 19.12
N ALA A 165 -4.70 -6.60 18.29
CA ALA A 165 -4.50 -7.53 17.17
C ALA A 165 -3.38 -7.05 16.24
N THR A 166 -3.39 -5.76 15.88
CA THR A 166 -2.35 -5.14 15.07
C THR A 166 -0.98 -5.29 15.73
N GLN A 167 -0.88 -4.92 17.01
CA GLN A 167 0.38 -4.96 17.78
C GLN A 167 0.93 -6.38 17.91
N ILE A 168 0.09 -7.39 18.13
CA ILE A 168 0.49 -8.79 18.21
C ILE A 168 1.12 -9.26 16.90
N ILE A 169 0.49 -8.99 15.76
CA ILE A 169 1.02 -9.38 14.44
C ILE A 169 2.37 -8.71 14.16
N LEU A 170 2.51 -7.40 14.51
CA LEU A 170 3.78 -6.69 14.36
C LEU A 170 4.90 -7.35 15.15
N TRP A 171 4.64 -7.76 16.40
CA TRP A 171 5.64 -8.46 17.22
C TRP A 171 5.94 -9.87 16.71
N GLU A 172 4.93 -10.60 16.20
CA GLU A 172 5.19 -11.92 15.61
C GLU A 172 6.15 -11.84 14.42
N TYR A 173 5.98 -10.87 13.53
CA TYR A 173 6.93 -10.64 12.45
C TYR A 173 8.30 -10.17 12.94
N GLN A 174 8.32 -9.19 13.84
CA GLN A 174 9.55 -8.61 14.37
C GLN A 174 10.38 -9.68 15.14
N GLN A 175 9.72 -10.55 15.87
CA GLN A 175 10.35 -11.64 16.63
C GLN A 175 10.58 -12.91 15.81
N GLN A 176 10.34 -12.87 14.50
CA GLN A 176 10.46 -14.04 13.61
C GLN A 176 9.63 -15.26 14.09
N LEU A 177 8.49 -15.02 14.71
CA LEU A 177 7.49 -16.05 15.04
C LEU A 177 6.50 -16.25 13.88
N ARG A 178 6.66 -15.47 12.82
CA ARG A 178 5.90 -15.51 11.58
C ARG A 178 6.75 -14.99 10.43
N SER A 179 6.77 -15.71 9.31
CA SER A 179 7.41 -15.28 8.06
C SER A 179 6.38 -14.93 6.97
N ASP A 180 5.16 -15.43 7.12
CA ASP A 180 4.04 -15.28 6.18
C ASP A 180 2.71 -15.10 6.95
N PRO A 181 1.60 -14.76 6.28
CA PRO A 181 0.32 -14.56 6.95
C PRO A 181 -0.42 -15.86 7.34
N TYR A 182 0.09 -17.04 6.98
CA TYR A 182 -0.66 -18.29 7.11
C TYR A 182 -0.39 -19.04 8.40
N SER A 183 0.85 -18.98 8.90
CA SER A 183 1.25 -19.79 10.04
C SER A 183 2.20 -19.05 10.98
N ARG A 184 2.11 -19.41 12.25
CA ARG A 184 3.11 -19.08 13.27
C ARG A 184 4.08 -20.25 13.43
N HIS A 185 5.29 -19.95 13.84
CA HIS A 185 6.32 -20.94 14.13
C HIS A 185 7.23 -20.45 15.27
N GLY A 186 7.90 -21.35 15.95
CA GLY A 186 8.93 -20.97 16.92
C GLY A 186 10.17 -20.41 16.21
N ASN A 187 10.89 -19.51 16.88
CA ASN A 187 12.15 -18.94 16.37
C ASN A 187 13.41 -19.60 16.96
N GLY A 188 13.25 -20.75 17.61
CA GLY A 188 14.33 -21.46 18.33
C GLY A 188 14.55 -20.98 19.77
N HIS A 189 13.94 -19.86 20.18
CA HIS A 189 14.07 -19.27 21.51
C HIS A 189 12.73 -19.00 22.20
N ALA A 190 11.70 -18.72 21.41
CA ALA A 190 10.33 -18.49 21.88
C ALA A 190 9.34 -19.40 21.13
N ASP A 191 8.25 -19.75 21.81
CA ASP A 191 7.17 -20.55 21.25
C ASP A 191 6.36 -19.75 20.21
N ALA A 192 5.80 -20.46 19.22
CA ALA A 192 5.00 -19.90 18.15
C ALA A 192 3.85 -19.01 18.65
N ASP A 193 3.21 -19.40 19.72
CA ASP A 193 2.00 -18.78 20.25
C ASP A 193 2.24 -17.79 21.38
N GLN A 194 3.50 -17.46 21.66
CA GLN A 194 3.87 -16.59 22.78
C GLN A 194 3.05 -15.30 22.81
N TYR A 195 3.02 -14.55 21.72
CA TYR A 195 2.23 -13.30 21.65
C TYR A 195 0.76 -13.56 21.35
N PHE A 196 0.45 -14.54 20.52
CA PHE A 196 -0.92 -14.90 20.20
C PHE A 196 -1.73 -15.29 21.44
N SER A 197 -1.11 -15.91 22.43
CA SER A 197 -1.74 -16.29 23.70
C SER A 197 -2.42 -15.12 24.43
N VAL A 198 -2.01 -13.89 24.16
CA VAL A 198 -2.62 -12.66 24.72
C VAL A 198 -4.06 -12.45 24.23
N ILE A 199 -4.33 -12.87 23.00
CA ILE A 199 -5.61 -12.63 22.30
C ILE A 199 -6.39 -13.91 22.01
N ALA A 200 -5.82 -15.07 22.24
CA ALA A 200 -6.45 -16.36 21.97
C ALA A 200 -7.79 -16.51 22.71
N GLY A 201 -8.86 -16.82 21.98
CA GLY A 201 -10.23 -16.93 22.51
C GLY A 201 -10.88 -15.59 22.89
N ARG A 202 -10.22 -14.45 22.64
CA ARG A 202 -10.69 -13.11 22.98
C ARG A 202 -11.18 -12.35 21.74
N PRO A 203 -11.96 -11.26 21.89
CA PRO A 203 -12.48 -10.50 20.75
C PRO A 203 -11.43 -10.03 19.76
N ALA A 204 -10.21 -9.68 20.19
CA ALA A 204 -9.11 -9.25 19.33
C ALA A 204 -8.67 -10.32 18.31
N GLU A 205 -8.88 -11.62 18.58
CA GLU A 205 -8.55 -12.69 17.65
C GLU A 205 -9.30 -12.54 16.33
N LYS A 206 -10.55 -12.05 16.35
CA LYS A 206 -11.33 -11.81 15.13
C LYS A 206 -10.67 -10.73 14.22
N ALA A 207 -10.17 -9.67 14.84
CA ALA A 207 -9.46 -8.62 14.11
C ALA A 207 -8.09 -9.13 13.59
N TYR A 208 -7.40 -9.93 14.37
CA TYR A 208 -6.15 -10.58 14.01
C TYR A 208 -6.30 -11.46 12.77
N ASP A 209 -7.30 -12.35 12.75
CA ASP A 209 -7.59 -13.21 11.61
C ASP A 209 -7.95 -12.39 10.37
N TRP A 210 -8.76 -11.33 10.55
CA TRP A 210 -9.11 -10.44 9.45
C TRP A 210 -7.88 -9.72 8.88
N ILE A 211 -7.00 -9.14 9.71
CA ILE A 211 -5.77 -8.49 9.25
C ILE A 211 -4.92 -9.47 8.43
N LEU A 212 -4.70 -10.67 8.94
CA LEU A 212 -3.87 -11.67 8.26
C LEU A 212 -4.47 -12.13 6.93
N ALA A 213 -5.79 -12.26 6.85
CA ALA A 213 -6.48 -12.55 5.59
C ALA A 213 -6.27 -11.41 4.57
N GLN A 214 -6.31 -10.14 5.01
CA GLN A 214 -6.00 -9.00 4.13
C GLN A 214 -4.53 -9.00 3.70
N VAL A 215 -3.59 -9.26 4.61
CA VAL A 215 -2.16 -9.36 4.31
C VAL A 215 -1.89 -10.47 3.29
N ALA A 216 -2.51 -11.64 3.45
CA ALA A 216 -2.42 -12.75 2.50
C ALA A 216 -2.93 -12.35 1.11
N SER A 217 -4.12 -11.76 1.06
CA SER A 217 -4.74 -11.27 -0.18
C SER A 217 -3.92 -10.17 -0.85
N HIS A 218 -3.23 -9.34 -0.06
CA HIS A 218 -2.42 -8.25 -0.60
C HIS A 218 -1.23 -8.74 -1.44
N SER A 219 -0.69 -9.89 -1.16
CA SER A 219 0.43 -10.48 -1.92
C SER A 219 0.02 -10.97 -3.32
N THR A 220 -1.26 -11.15 -3.59
CA THR A 220 -1.77 -11.49 -4.92
C THR A 220 -1.60 -10.29 -5.85
N VAL A 221 -1.00 -10.50 -7.02
CA VAL A 221 -0.83 -9.47 -8.07
C VAL A 221 -1.78 -9.75 -9.25
N PRO A 222 -2.06 -8.77 -10.12
CA PRO A 222 -2.86 -9.02 -11.32
C PRO A 222 -2.29 -10.17 -12.15
N SER A 223 -3.15 -11.03 -12.68
CA SER A 223 -2.74 -12.29 -13.33
C SER A 223 -1.89 -12.09 -14.60
N PHE A 224 -1.93 -10.92 -15.20
CA PHE A 224 -1.13 -10.53 -16.35
C PHE A 224 0.18 -9.81 -15.98
N THR A 225 0.60 -9.86 -14.71
CA THR A 225 1.82 -9.21 -14.19
C THR A 225 2.66 -10.22 -13.42
N SER A 226 3.86 -9.82 -12.97
CA SER A 226 4.69 -10.60 -12.06
C SER A 226 5.11 -9.75 -10.86
N SER A 227 5.20 -10.36 -9.68
CA SER A 227 5.80 -9.74 -8.50
C SER A 227 7.32 -9.61 -8.59
N LYS A 228 7.96 -10.26 -9.59
CA LYS A 228 9.40 -10.19 -9.84
C LYS A 228 9.68 -9.43 -11.14
N LYS A 229 10.51 -8.42 -11.05
CA LYS A 229 10.91 -7.59 -12.19
C LYS A 229 11.53 -8.41 -13.34
N SER A 230 12.35 -9.41 -13.03
CA SER A 230 12.99 -10.28 -14.03
C SER A 230 12.02 -11.20 -14.76
N GLU A 231 10.86 -11.46 -14.16
CA GLU A 231 9.83 -12.35 -14.70
C GLU A 231 8.61 -11.56 -15.25
N ALA A 232 8.76 -10.23 -15.45
CA ALA A 232 7.70 -9.36 -15.95
C ALA A 232 7.19 -9.86 -17.32
N PRO A 233 5.90 -10.24 -17.45
CA PRO A 233 5.31 -10.63 -18.71
C PRO A 233 5.38 -9.49 -19.73
N GLU A 234 5.39 -9.84 -21.00
CA GLU A 234 5.39 -8.88 -22.11
C GLU A 234 3.99 -8.82 -22.74
N LEU A 235 3.41 -7.63 -22.78
CA LEU A 235 2.15 -7.32 -23.44
C LEU A 235 2.45 -6.62 -24.75
N GLU A 236 2.02 -7.21 -25.86
CA GLU A 236 2.18 -6.66 -27.20
C GLU A 236 0.84 -6.07 -27.67
N LEU A 237 0.76 -4.72 -27.76
CA LEU A 237 -0.39 -4.00 -28.26
C LEU A 237 -0.44 -4.11 -29.78
N LYS A 238 -1.61 -4.49 -30.33
CA LYS A 238 -1.85 -4.64 -31.76
C LYS A 238 -2.46 -3.36 -32.35
N TRP A 239 -2.13 -3.07 -33.60
CA TRP A 239 -2.71 -1.91 -34.30
C TRP A 239 -4.18 -2.12 -34.63
N ASP A 240 -5.03 -1.25 -34.11
CA ASP A 240 -6.44 -1.18 -34.47
C ASP A 240 -6.62 -0.14 -35.59
N VAL A 241 -6.89 -0.63 -36.79
CA VAL A 241 -6.99 0.20 -38.01
C VAL A 241 -8.15 1.20 -37.94
N GLU A 242 -9.25 0.80 -37.28
CA GLU A 242 -10.45 1.64 -37.19
C GLU A 242 -10.24 2.77 -36.18
N LYS A 243 -9.68 2.44 -35.02
CA LYS A 243 -9.44 3.41 -33.92
C LYS A 243 -8.14 4.18 -34.08
N LYS A 244 -7.25 3.73 -34.97
CA LYS A 244 -5.90 4.30 -35.20
C LYS A 244 -5.09 4.40 -33.92
N VAL A 245 -5.07 3.32 -33.15
CA VAL A 245 -4.32 3.15 -31.93
C VAL A 245 -3.80 1.71 -31.81
N TYR A 246 -2.69 1.50 -31.12
CA TYR A 246 -2.30 0.20 -30.63
C TYR A 246 -3.14 -0.15 -29.42
N THR A 247 -3.67 -1.36 -29.34
CA THR A 247 -4.56 -1.77 -28.24
C THR A 247 -4.38 -3.24 -27.87
N LEU A 248 -4.60 -3.54 -26.60
CA LEU A 248 -4.67 -4.89 -26.07
C LEU A 248 -5.61 -4.91 -24.88
N THR A 249 -6.53 -5.84 -24.85
CA THR A 249 -7.36 -6.12 -23.67
C THR A 249 -6.88 -7.39 -23.00
N VAL A 250 -6.63 -7.33 -21.71
CA VAL A 250 -6.26 -8.47 -20.87
C VAL A 250 -7.25 -8.62 -19.73
N THR A 251 -7.53 -9.86 -19.35
CA THR A 251 -8.41 -10.16 -18.21
C THR A 251 -7.56 -10.47 -16.99
N ASP A 252 -7.80 -9.72 -15.90
CA ASP A 252 -7.23 -10.05 -14.59
C ASP A 252 -8.14 -11.04 -13.86
N THR A 253 -7.72 -12.30 -13.80
CA THR A 253 -8.46 -13.36 -13.09
C THR A 253 -8.53 -13.13 -11.58
N ASN A 254 -7.64 -12.30 -11.03
CA ASN A 254 -7.61 -11.92 -9.62
C ASN A 254 -8.47 -10.69 -9.31
N ASN A 255 -9.00 -10.01 -10.33
CA ASN A 255 -9.90 -8.86 -10.25
C ASN A 255 -9.38 -7.72 -9.33
N LEU A 256 -8.11 -7.40 -9.40
CA LEU A 256 -7.46 -6.39 -8.57
C LEU A 256 -7.57 -4.99 -9.19
N LYS A 257 -7.57 -3.96 -8.34
CA LYS A 257 -7.45 -2.56 -8.77
C LYS A 257 -5.99 -2.14 -8.76
N ILE A 258 -5.53 -1.57 -9.88
CA ILE A 258 -4.15 -1.11 -10.08
C ILE A 258 -4.10 0.41 -9.91
N ASP A 259 -3.05 0.91 -9.30
CA ASP A 259 -2.69 2.31 -9.39
C ASP A 259 -2.04 2.58 -10.75
N LEU A 260 -2.66 3.45 -11.54
CA LEU A 260 -2.24 3.77 -12.91
C LEU A 260 -1.28 4.96 -12.98
N GLU A 261 -0.83 5.48 -11.84
CA GLU A 261 0.09 6.63 -11.79
C GLU A 261 1.37 6.39 -12.59
N ALA A 262 1.89 5.15 -12.58
CA ALA A 262 3.08 4.74 -13.31
C ALA A 262 2.98 4.92 -14.84
N LEU A 263 1.76 5.06 -15.38
CA LEU A 263 1.54 5.29 -16.82
C LEU A 263 1.50 6.76 -17.21
N LYS A 264 1.48 7.68 -16.25
CA LYS A 264 1.47 9.11 -16.56
C LYS A 264 2.70 9.51 -17.37
N GLY A 265 2.45 10.16 -18.49
CA GLY A 265 3.51 10.61 -19.40
C GLY A 265 4.18 9.53 -20.24
N SER A 266 3.79 8.27 -20.12
CA SER A 266 4.39 7.14 -20.86
C SER A 266 3.89 6.99 -22.29
N GLY A 267 2.82 7.67 -22.67
CA GLY A 267 2.12 7.46 -23.95
C GLY A 267 1.18 6.25 -23.94
N VAL A 268 1.12 5.48 -22.84
CA VAL A 268 0.18 4.38 -22.65
C VAL A 268 -0.99 4.83 -21.77
N SER A 269 -2.20 4.53 -22.20
CA SER A 269 -3.42 4.74 -21.43
C SER A 269 -4.08 3.40 -21.12
N VAL A 270 -4.76 3.33 -19.98
CA VAL A 270 -5.50 2.12 -19.57
C VAL A 270 -6.92 2.48 -19.17
N THR A 271 -7.86 1.70 -19.65
CA THR A 271 -9.24 1.71 -19.16
C THR A 271 -9.55 0.35 -18.54
N ARG A 272 -10.40 0.37 -17.50
CA ARG A 272 -10.82 -0.84 -16.79
C ARG A 272 -12.33 -0.99 -16.85
N ASN A 273 -12.78 -2.17 -17.26
CA ASN A 273 -14.18 -2.57 -17.18
C ASN A 273 -14.28 -3.93 -16.47
N GLY A 274 -14.83 -3.93 -15.25
CA GLY A 274 -14.82 -5.14 -14.41
C GLY A 274 -13.40 -5.61 -14.10
N ASN A 275 -13.07 -6.80 -14.59
CA ASN A 275 -11.74 -7.41 -14.50
C ASN A 275 -10.91 -7.31 -15.80
N GLU A 276 -11.41 -6.60 -16.81
CA GLU A 276 -10.72 -6.38 -18.06
C GLU A 276 -9.96 -5.06 -18.04
N TYR A 277 -8.70 -5.09 -18.45
CA TYR A 277 -7.82 -3.95 -18.63
C TYR A 277 -7.51 -3.77 -20.10
N THR A 278 -7.91 -2.65 -20.70
CA THR A 278 -7.59 -2.30 -22.08
C THR A 278 -6.48 -1.27 -22.11
N PHE A 279 -5.32 -1.68 -22.55
CA PHE A 279 -4.16 -0.84 -22.79
C PHE A 279 -4.22 -0.25 -24.18
N THR A 280 -3.94 1.06 -24.32
CA THR A 280 -3.91 1.75 -25.61
C THR A 280 -2.71 2.68 -25.71
N SER A 281 -2.12 2.79 -26.90
CA SER A 281 -1.07 3.76 -27.23
C SER A 281 -1.25 4.30 -28.62
N ARG A 282 -0.97 5.59 -28.82
CA ARG A 282 -0.85 6.19 -30.15
C ARG A 282 0.57 6.21 -30.67
N GLN A 283 1.53 5.87 -29.80
CA GLN A 283 2.95 5.85 -30.12
C GLN A 283 3.39 4.42 -30.32
N MET A 284 4.26 4.20 -31.31
CA MET A 284 4.93 2.93 -31.48
C MET A 284 6.03 2.78 -30.41
N MET A 285 6.06 1.62 -29.78
CA MET A 285 7.09 1.22 -28.81
C MET A 285 7.73 -0.08 -29.33
N MET A 286 8.87 0.04 -30.00
CA MET A 286 9.58 -1.12 -30.59
C MET A 286 10.21 -1.99 -29.52
N ASP A 287 10.82 -1.35 -28.51
CA ASP A 287 11.40 -2.05 -27.38
C ASP A 287 10.40 -2.14 -26.23
N PRO A 288 10.36 -3.27 -25.52
CA PRO A 288 9.48 -3.43 -24.38
C PRO A 288 9.83 -2.46 -23.26
N VAL A 289 8.88 -1.61 -22.87
CA VAL A 289 9.01 -0.69 -21.75
C VAL A 289 8.51 -1.37 -20.49
N LEU A 290 9.34 -1.41 -19.45
CA LEU A 290 9.00 -1.98 -18.16
C LEU A 290 8.22 -0.97 -17.31
N PHE A 291 7.06 -1.39 -16.84
CA PHE A 291 6.23 -0.64 -15.88
C PHE A 291 6.23 -1.34 -14.54
N GLU A 292 6.35 -0.54 -13.49
CA GLU A 292 6.17 -0.95 -12.10
C GLU A 292 4.85 -0.38 -11.59
N PHE A 293 3.96 -1.23 -11.16
CA PHE A 293 2.66 -0.85 -10.62
C PHE A 293 2.55 -1.18 -9.14
N ARG A 294 1.59 -0.53 -8.49
CA ARG A 294 1.13 -0.83 -7.13
C ARG A 294 -0.38 -1.01 -7.11
N LYS A 295 -0.89 -1.59 -6.03
CA LYS A 295 -2.34 -1.65 -5.81
C LYS A 295 -2.87 -0.26 -5.49
N ASN A 296 -4.08 0.02 -5.97
CA ASN A 296 -4.80 1.23 -5.57
C ASN A 296 -5.43 1.00 -4.19
N ILE A 297 -4.66 1.27 -3.15
CA ILE A 297 -5.11 1.24 -1.75
C ILE A 297 -4.90 2.62 -1.13
N PRO A 298 -5.85 3.12 -0.34
CA PRO A 298 -5.68 4.37 0.37
C PRO A 298 -4.68 4.17 1.51
N VAL A 299 -3.45 4.64 1.33
CA VAL A 299 -2.46 4.78 2.40
C VAL A 299 -2.49 6.24 2.85
N ALA A 300 -2.91 6.46 4.10
CA ALA A 300 -3.17 7.82 4.57
C ALA A 300 -1.90 8.66 4.80
N ASN A 301 -0.80 8.00 5.21
CA ASN A 301 0.48 8.65 5.50
C ASN A 301 1.62 7.68 5.19
N ASP A 302 2.78 8.19 4.83
CA ASP A 302 3.99 7.39 4.72
C ASP A 302 4.35 6.77 6.07
N MET A 303 4.95 5.58 6.01
CA MET A 303 5.43 4.91 7.21
C MET A 303 6.64 5.65 7.77
N LEU A 304 6.57 6.03 9.04
CA LEU A 304 7.68 6.60 9.80
C LEU A 304 8.07 5.67 10.95
N ILE A 305 9.35 5.54 11.15
CA ILE A 305 9.95 4.87 12.30
C ILE A 305 10.49 5.92 13.25
N TRP A 306 10.16 5.78 14.52
CA TRP A 306 10.56 6.70 15.58
C TRP A 306 11.54 5.99 16.50
N GLY A 307 12.77 6.44 16.46
CA GLY A 307 13.86 5.87 17.22
C GLY A 307 14.35 6.77 18.34
N ARG A 308 14.85 6.13 19.40
CA ARG A 308 15.64 6.74 20.45
C ARG A 308 16.67 5.71 20.92
N PRO A 309 17.99 6.03 20.95
CA PRO A 309 19.02 5.09 21.35
C PRO A 309 18.74 4.45 22.72
N GLY A 310 18.77 3.11 22.79
CA GLY A 310 18.56 2.34 24.01
C GLY A 310 17.10 2.16 24.45
N TYR A 311 16.15 2.61 23.65
CA TYR A 311 14.72 2.49 23.94
C TYR A 311 13.95 1.95 22.74
N GLN A 312 12.74 1.52 23.02
CA GLN A 312 11.82 0.89 22.08
C GLN A 312 11.63 1.73 20.80
N THR A 313 11.80 1.10 19.65
CA THR A 313 11.50 1.70 18.34
C THR A 313 10.00 1.64 18.07
N MET A 314 9.44 2.74 17.61
CA MET A 314 8.01 2.92 17.38
C MET A 314 7.74 3.16 15.90
N MET A 315 6.49 2.93 15.48
CA MET A 315 6.05 3.08 14.09
C MET A 315 4.72 3.81 14.00
N THR A 316 4.59 4.66 12.97
CA THR A 316 3.33 5.28 12.52
C THR A 316 3.20 5.20 11.02
N GLY A 317 1.97 5.32 10.51
CA GLY A 317 1.70 5.29 9.08
C GLY A 317 1.88 3.91 8.46
N ALA A 318 1.83 3.85 7.14
CA ALA A 318 2.03 2.63 6.37
C ALA A 318 2.55 2.96 4.98
N SER A 319 3.34 2.05 4.39
CA SER A 319 3.76 2.11 3.00
C SER A 319 3.48 0.77 2.34
N ASP A 320 3.09 0.76 1.06
CA ASP A 320 2.89 -0.50 0.35
C ASP A 320 4.23 -1.05 -0.16
N PRO A 321 4.68 -2.22 0.35
CA PRO A 321 5.92 -2.83 -0.09
C PRO A 321 5.74 -3.68 -1.36
N VAL A 322 4.51 -3.83 -1.87
CA VAL A 322 4.21 -4.73 -2.97
C VAL A 322 4.15 -3.98 -4.29
N SER A 323 5.16 -4.19 -5.11
CA SER A 323 5.16 -3.81 -6.52
C SER A 323 4.91 -5.02 -7.41
N PHE A 324 4.38 -4.78 -8.61
CA PHE A 324 4.28 -5.78 -9.65
C PHE A 324 4.61 -5.17 -11.01
N PHE A 325 5.05 -6.02 -11.93
CA PHE A 325 5.75 -5.59 -13.12
C PHE A 325 5.12 -6.18 -14.37
N VAL A 326 5.10 -5.38 -15.44
CA VAL A 326 4.73 -5.81 -16.79
C VAL A 326 5.58 -5.04 -17.79
N LYS A 327 5.91 -5.66 -18.91
CA LYS A 327 6.52 -5.01 -20.06
C LYS A 327 5.46 -4.75 -21.11
N ILE A 328 5.46 -3.58 -21.71
CA ILE A 328 4.53 -3.20 -22.77
C ILE A 328 5.33 -2.80 -24.00
N LYS A 329 4.99 -3.39 -25.14
CA LYS A 329 5.46 -2.97 -26.45
C LYS A 329 4.30 -2.87 -27.42
N THR A 330 4.52 -2.33 -28.61
CA THR A 330 3.57 -2.41 -29.72
C THR A 330 4.06 -3.40 -30.75
N GLU A 331 3.14 -3.95 -31.53
CA GLU A 331 3.56 -4.65 -32.73
C GLU A 331 4.28 -3.69 -33.68
N THR A 332 5.27 -4.21 -34.37
CA THR A 332 6.07 -3.46 -35.34
C THR A 332 5.67 -3.75 -36.79
N TYR A 333 4.65 -4.58 -36.98
CA TYR A 333 4.16 -4.97 -38.30
C TYR A 333 2.76 -4.43 -38.51
N GLY A 334 2.51 -3.98 -39.73
CA GLY A 334 1.17 -3.65 -40.26
C GLY A 334 0.76 -4.65 -41.31
N THR A 335 -0.54 -4.78 -41.56
CA THR A 335 -1.06 -5.49 -42.72
C THR A 335 -1.56 -4.47 -43.73
N ALA A 336 -1.08 -4.53 -44.96
CA ALA A 336 -1.65 -3.79 -46.08
C ALA A 336 -2.65 -4.69 -46.80
N LYS A 337 -3.90 -4.21 -46.98
CA LYS A 337 -4.89 -4.86 -47.80
C LYS A 337 -5.08 -4.07 -49.10
N LEU A 338 -4.69 -4.63 -50.20
CA LEU A 338 -4.98 -4.09 -51.53
C LEU A 338 -6.30 -4.65 -52.02
N VAL A 339 -7.23 -3.79 -52.43
CA VAL A 339 -8.49 -4.19 -53.06
C VAL A 339 -8.48 -3.62 -54.45
N LYS A 340 -8.44 -4.52 -55.47
CA LYS A 340 -8.64 -4.11 -56.87
C LYS A 340 -10.13 -4.16 -57.24
N THR A 341 -10.60 -3.09 -57.88
CA THR A 341 -11.88 -3.05 -58.59
C THR A 341 -11.62 -2.82 -60.05
N SER A 342 -12.41 -3.43 -60.93
CA SER A 342 -12.28 -3.30 -62.36
C SER A 342 -13.66 -3.20 -63.01
N GLU A 343 -13.80 -2.31 -63.97
CA GLU A 343 -15.06 -2.10 -64.72
C GLU A 343 -15.33 -3.25 -65.70
N ASP A 344 -14.28 -3.96 -66.14
CA ASP A 344 -14.34 -5.12 -67.05
C ASP A 344 -14.46 -6.47 -66.27
N GLY A 345 -14.53 -6.45 -64.93
CA GLY A 345 -14.68 -7.62 -64.07
C GLY A 345 -13.42 -8.47 -63.94
N ILE A 346 -12.28 -8.07 -64.52
CA ILE A 346 -11.02 -8.80 -64.40
C ILE A 346 -10.33 -8.42 -63.07
N VAL A 347 -10.40 -9.28 -62.05
CA VAL A 347 -9.87 -9.06 -60.71
C VAL A 347 -8.85 -10.14 -60.26
N SER A 348 -8.52 -11.10 -61.16
CA SER A 348 -7.54 -12.19 -60.89
C SER A 348 -6.39 -12.16 -61.89
N GLY A 349 -5.25 -12.69 -61.51
CA GLY A 349 -4.05 -12.82 -62.35
C GLY A 349 -3.33 -11.49 -62.61
N ILE A 350 -3.53 -10.48 -61.73
CA ILE A 350 -2.83 -9.21 -61.79
C ILE A 350 -1.82 -9.17 -60.72
N THR A 351 -0.57 -9.00 -61.10
CA THR A 351 0.54 -8.86 -60.15
C THR A 351 0.71 -7.38 -59.75
N PHE A 352 0.81 -7.14 -58.48
CA PHE A 352 1.11 -5.83 -57.89
C PHE A 352 2.50 -5.84 -57.36
N HIS A 353 3.28 -4.83 -57.68
CA HIS A 353 4.56 -4.53 -57.08
C HIS A 353 4.32 -3.58 -55.89
N ILE A 354 4.70 -4.03 -54.72
CA ILE A 354 4.66 -3.22 -53.49
C ILE A 354 6.10 -2.82 -53.17
N SER A 355 6.42 -1.53 -53.32
CA SER A 355 7.74 -1.01 -53.01
C SER A 355 7.66 0.16 -52.06
N GLY A 356 8.62 0.30 -51.18
CA GLY A 356 8.71 1.40 -50.20
C GLY A 356 9.74 1.12 -49.12
N THR A 357 9.70 1.90 -48.09
CA THR A 357 10.54 1.70 -46.90
C THR A 357 9.61 1.52 -45.69
N ASP A 358 9.88 0.48 -44.93
CA ASP A 358 9.12 0.27 -43.68
C ASP A 358 9.51 1.32 -42.63
N ILE A 359 8.82 1.31 -41.50
CA ILE A 359 9.06 2.25 -40.40
C ILE A 359 10.43 2.06 -39.74
N LEU A 360 11.07 0.91 -39.95
CA LEU A 360 12.41 0.57 -39.44
C LEU A 360 13.50 1.00 -40.41
N GLY A 361 13.12 1.53 -41.60
CA GLY A 361 14.06 1.92 -42.65
C GLY A 361 14.46 0.76 -43.58
N ASN A 362 13.82 -0.39 -43.49
CA ASN A 362 14.07 -1.50 -44.44
C ASN A 362 13.35 -1.26 -45.76
N GLU A 363 14.03 -1.57 -46.84
CA GLU A 363 13.39 -1.58 -48.18
C GLU A 363 12.40 -2.76 -48.27
N VAL A 364 11.16 -2.44 -48.64
CA VAL A 364 10.11 -3.41 -48.99
C VAL A 364 9.99 -3.46 -50.50
N ASN A 365 10.09 -4.67 -51.06
CA ASN A 365 9.93 -4.91 -52.49
C ASN A 365 9.28 -6.29 -52.67
N GLU A 366 7.97 -6.31 -52.71
CA GLU A 366 7.16 -7.52 -52.73
C GLU A 366 6.29 -7.58 -53.99
N GLU A 367 6.10 -8.77 -54.57
CA GLU A 367 5.12 -9.03 -55.61
C GLU A 367 3.96 -9.87 -55.04
N VAL A 368 2.73 -9.38 -55.25
CA VAL A 368 1.50 -10.07 -54.84
C VAL A 368 0.58 -10.20 -56.05
N THR A 369 0.14 -11.44 -56.36
CA THR A 369 -0.77 -11.73 -57.48
C THR A 369 -2.15 -12.14 -56.97
#